data_f2c2dae20e3ae8935a8a0e36ff82fb1f
#
_entry.id   f2c2dae20e3ae8935a8a0e36ff82fb1f
#
_cell.length_a   1.000
_cell.length_b   1.000
_cell.length_c   1.000
_cell.angle_alpha   90.00
_cell.angle_beta   90.00
_cell.angle_gamma   90.00
#
_symmetry.space_group_name_H-M   'P 1'
#
loop_
_entity.id
_entity.type
_entity.pdbx_description
1 polymer ?
#
loop_
_entity_poly.entity_id
_entity_poly.type
_entity_poly.pdbx_seq_one_letter_code
_entity_poly.pdbx_strand_id
1 'polypeptide(L)'
;MKKVTIYKGFHRPFTLIPACFRNISRIRSYKKQIIAKSIIFTDSCRYILDGEDQYDWNKLFGICFGIDGIHKNSARFVWRYNVATDKIDIATYYYIDGNREFEKVVSLCLNTRTKFEIERDGNHVSFYIDDEFMDFNDAFKTERCMLTFGCGLYFGGNRRAPQNITIKITDL
;
A
#
# COMPACT_ATOMS: atom_id res chain seq x y z
N MET A 1 -17.39 -5.86 -4.05
CA MET A 1 -15.97 -5.84 -3.64
C MET A 1 -15.30 -7.14 -4.04
N LYS A 2 -14.15 -7.06 -4.69
CA LYS A 2 -13.33 -8.22 -5.06
C LYS A 2 -12.58 -8.74 -3.83
N LYS A 3 -12.59 -10.06 -3.59
CA LYS A 3 -11.72 -10.70 -2.59
C LYS A 3 -10.34 -10.90 -3.20
N VAL A 4 -9.30 -10.43 -2.53
CA VAL A 4 -7.90 -10.64 -2.92
C VAL A 4 -7.22 -11.37 -1.78
N THR A 5 -6.67 -12.55 -2.06
CA THR A 5 -6.05 -13.41 -1.04
C THR A 5 -4.57 -13.60 -1.32
N ILE A 6 -3.75 -13.32 -0.30
CA ILE A 6 -2.36 -13.76 -0.23
C ILE A 6 -2.37 -15.10 0.48
N TYR A 7 -2.01 -16.17 -0.22
CA TYR A 7 -2.01 -17.50 0.36
C TYR A 7 -0.84 -17.70 1.34
N LYS A 8 -1.03 -18.58 2.31
CA LYS A 8 0.01 -19.00 3.24
C LYS A 8 1.30 -19.37 2.50
N GLY A 9 2.43 -18.87 2.97
CA GLY A 9 3.73 -19.12 2.36
C GLY A 9 4.09 -18.22 1.17
N PHE A 10 3.23 -17.24 0.84
CA PHE A 10 3.48 -16.30 -0.24
C PHE A 10 3.53 -14.84 0.26
N HIS A 11 4.19 -13.98 -0.50
CA HIS A 11 4.21 -12.53 -0.25
C HIS A 11 3.12 -11.79 -1.04
N ARG A 12 2.62 -12.37 -2.12
CA ARG A 12 1.70 -11.70 -3.07
C ARG A 12 0.49 -12.57 -3.38
N PRO A 13 -0.64 -11.96 -3.74
CA PRO A 13 -1.76 -12.69 -4.28
C PRO A 13 -1.34 -13.45 -5.54
N PHE A 14 -1.85 -14.66 -5.71
CA PHE A 14 -1.67 -15.39 -6.96
C PHE A 14 -2.49 -14.72 -8.06
N THR A 15 -1.85 -14.40 -9.18
CA THR A 15 -2.56 -13.88 -10.36
C THR A 15 -1.94 -14.51 -11.60
N LEU A 16 -2.79 -14.82 -12.58
CA LEU A 16 -2.39 -15.36 -13.89
C LEU A 16 -1.67 -14.34 -14.79
N ILE A 17 -1.74 -13.05 -14.43
CA ILE A 17 -1.12 -11.97 -15.21
C ILE A 17 0.33 -11.79 -14.72
N PRO A 18 1.33 -11.84 -15.61
CA PRO A 18 2.74 -11.58 -15.26
C PRO A 18 2.91 -10.25 -14.52
N ALA A 19 3.83 -10.20 -13.56
CA ALA A 19 4.01 -9.03 -12.68
C ALA A 19 4.30 -7.73 -13.45
N CYS A 20 5.01 -7.81 -14.59
CA CYS A 20 5.31 -6.67 -15.46
C CYS A 20 4.06 -6.03 -16.08
N PHE A 21 3.02 -6.81 -16.37
CA PHE A 21 1.77 -6.28 -16.92
C PHE A 21 0.75 -5.84 -15.88
N ARG A 22 0.90 -6.26 -14.61
CA ARG A 22 -0.02 -5.90 -13.52
C ARG A 22 0.14 -4.47 -13.04
N ASN A 23 1.33 -3.94 -13.16
CA ASN A 23 1.70 -2.64 -12.60
C ASN A 23 1.69 -1.52 -13.64
N ILE A 24 1.36 -1.82 -14.90
CA ILE A 24 1.15 -0.79 -15.90
C ILE A 24 -0.22 -0.15 -15.65
N SER A 25 -0.34 0.58 -14.57
CA SER A 25 -1.45 1.49 -14.42
C SER A 25 -1.12 2.75 -15.18
N ARG A 26 -1.61 2.81 -16.42
CA ARG A 26 -1.68 3.99 -17.29
C ARG A 26 -0.49 4.96 -17.16
N ILE A 27 0.36 4.98 -18.16
CA ILE A 27 1.26 6.12 -18.43
C ILE A 27 0.39 7.38 -18.38
N ARG A 28 0.47 8.12 -17.30
CA ARG A 28 -0.20 9.41 -17.20
C ARG A 28 0.86 10.50 -17.09
N SER A 29 0.72 11.48 -17.96
CA SER A 29 1.37 12.77 -17.98
C SER A 29 1.40 13.42 -16.57
N TYR A 30 2.25 14.41 -16.35
CA TYR A 30 2.45 15.27 -15.17
C TYR A 30 1.18 15.84 -14.47
N LYS A 31 -0.01 15.49 -14.95
CA LYS A 31 -1.27 15.97 -14.42
C LYS A 31 -1.68 15.17 -13.19
N LYS A 32 -2.49 15.78 -12.37
CA LYS A 32 -3.16 15.23 -11.20
C LYS A 32 -3.59 13.77 -11.42
N GLN A 33 -3.17 12.89 -10.53
CA GLN A 33 -3.54 11.47 -10.50
C GLN A 33 -4.16 11.15 -9.15
N ILE A 34 -5.34 10.52 -9.19
CA ILE A 34 -6.02 10.03 -7.99
C ILE A 34 -6.12 8.51 -8.10
N ILE A 35 -5.77 7.81 -7.04
CA ILE A 35 -6.01 6.38 -6.85
C ILE A 35 -6.82 6.23 -5.58
N ALA A 36 -8.09 5.87 -5.73
CA ALA A 36 -8.97 5.66 -4.61
C ALA A 36 -9.47 4.21 -4.56
N LYS A 37 -9.51 3.63 -3.36
CA LYS A 37 -9.96 2.25 -3.12
C LYS A 37 -10.79 2.17 -1.85
N SER A 38 -11.88 1.42 -1.92
CA SER A 38 -12.62 1.00 -0.73
C SER A 38 -12.09 -0.37 -0.29
N ILE A 39 -11.72 -0.51 0.99
CA ILE A 39 -11.02 -1.66 1.53
C ILE A 39 -11.69 -2.15 2.80
N ILE A 40 -11.75 -3.48 2.96
CA ILE A 40 -12.12 -4.15 4.21
C ILE A 40 -11.03 -5.16 4.54
N PHE A 41 -10.38 -5.00 5.68
CA PHE A 41 -9.52 -6.02 6.27
C PHE A 41 -10.39 -7.03 7.00
N THR A 42 -10.38 -8.29 6.53
CA THR A 42 -11.20 -9.34 7.14
C THR A 42 -10.51 -9.95 8.36
N ASP A 43 -11.21 -10.80 9.11
CA ASP A 43 -10.65 -11.51 10.28
C ASP A 43 -9.38 -12.29 9.95
N SER A 44 -9.20 -12.70 8.69
CA SER A 44 -7.97 -13.38 8.26
C SER A 44 -6.73 -12.48 8.30
N CYS A 45 -6.88 -11.18 8.50
CA CYS A 45 -5.79 -10.24 8.70
C CYS A 45 -5.24 -10.23 10.13
N ARG A 46 -5.86 -10.97 11.07
CA ARG A 46 -5.29 -11.29 12.37
C ARG A 46 -4.21 -12.34 12.19
N TYR A 47 -2.97 -11.99 12.37
CA TYR A 47 -1.85 -12.91 12.30
C TYR A 47 -0.89 -12.68 13.46
N ILE A 48 -0.16 -13.73 13.82
CA ILE A 48 0.91 -13.65 14.82
C ILE A 48 2.19 -14.17 14.18
N LEU A 49 3.24 -13.39 14.30
CA LEU A 49 4.60 -13.73 13.92
C LEU A 49 5.52 -13.58 15.13
N ASP A 50 6.61 -14.33 15.13
CA ASP A 50 7.58 -14.28 16.22
C ASP A 50 8.49 -13.06 16.10
N GLY A 51 8.81 -12.45 17.26
CA GLY A 51 9.79 -11.38 17.37
C GLY A 51 9.42 -10.10 16.63
N GLU A 52 10.43 -9.45 16.07
CA GLU A 52 10.29 -8.15 15.41
C GLU A 52 9.53 -8.22 14.09
N ASP A 53 9.47 -9.39 13.44
CA ASP A 53 8.74 -9.58 12.19
C ASP A 53 7.23 -9.25 12.31
N GLN A 54 6.65 -9.34 13.55
CA GLN A 54 5.27 -8.92 13.83
C GLN A 54 5.02 -7.45 13.53
N TYR A 55 6.04 -6.61 13.66
CA TYR A 55 5.94 -5.17 13.47
C TYR A 55 6.26 -4.72 12.05
N ASP A 56 6.58 -5.65 11.14
CA ASP A 56 6.83 -5.36 9.74
C ASP A 56 5.58 -4.80 9.03
N TRP A 57 5.82 -3.79 8.21
CA TRP A 57 4.77 -3.18 7.42
C TRP A 57 4.48 -3.96 6.13
N ASN A 58 3.27 -4.51 6.02
CA ASN A 58 2.72 -5.05 4.78
C ASN A 58 2.33 -3.91 3.84
N LYS A 59 2.51 -4.09 2.52
CA LYS A 59 2.17 -3.06 1.53
C LYS A 59 0.73 -3.26 1.05
N LEU A 60 -0.04 -2.17 1.01
CA LEU A 60 -1.44 -2.20 0.61
C LEU A 60 -1.59 -1.84 -0.87
N PHE A 61 -1.34 -0.60 -1.20
CA PHE A 61 -1.25 -0.10 -2.57
C PHE A 61 -0.54 1.26 -2.58
N GLY A 62 -0.18 1.75 -3.78
CA GLY A 62 0.46 3.05 -3.93
C GLY A 62 0.95 3.33 -5.33
N ILE A 63 1.79 4.35 -5.44
CA ILE A 63 2.39 4.85 -6.67
C ILE A 63 3.91 4.65 -6.59
N CYS A 64 4.49 4.10 -7.65
CA CYS A 64 5.93 4.05 -7.87
C CYS A 64 6.28 5.05 -8.97
N PHE A 65 7.30 5.86 -8.78
CA PHE A 65 7.75 6.90 -9.69
C PHE A 65 9.00 6.46 -10.44
N GLY A 66 8.94 6.51 -11.77
CA GLY A 66 10.04 6.10 -12.63
C GLY A 66 10.22 4.59 -12.75
N ILE A 67 11.22 4.19 -13.50
CA ILE A 67 11.55 2.79 -13.83
C ILE A 67 12.54 2.15 -12.86
N ASP A 68 13.13 2.92 -11.96
CA ASP A 68 14.20 2.47 -11.05
C ASP A 68 13.71 1.56 -9.92
N GLY A 69 12.41 1.29 -9.90
CA GLY A 69 11.78 0.38 -8.97
C GLY A 69 11.20 1.01 -7.71
N ILE A 70 10.37 0.22 -7.02
CA ILE A 70 9.57 0.68 -5.88
C ILE A 70 10.38 1.08 -4.64
N HIS A 71 11.64 0.67 -4.56
CA HIS A 71 12.55 1.00 -3.46
C HIS A 71 13.39 2.25 -3.74
N LYS A 72 13.23 2.87 -4.92
CA LYS A 72 13.92 4.12 -5.26
C LYS A 72 13.03 5.31 -4.98
N ASN A 73 11.83 5.34 -5.59
CA ASN A 73 10.87 6.42 -5.40
C ASN A 73 9.45 5.83 -5.41
N SER A 74 8.75 5.89 -4.29
CA SER A 74 7.36 5.43 -4.18
C SER A 74 6.63 6.03 -2.99
N ALA A 75 5.33 6.16 -3.11
CA ALA A 75 4.42 6.57 -2.05
C ALA A 75 3.31 5.54 -1.90
N ARG A 76 3.10 4.99 -0.71
CA ARG A 76 2.23 3.83 -0.50
C ARG A 76 1.51 3.91 0.84
N PHE A 77 0.30 3.37 0.90
CA PHE A 77 -0.26 2.89 2.15
C PHE A 77 0.36 1.55 2.53
N VAL A 78 0.66 1.39 3.82
CA VAL A 78 1.09 0.14 4.43
C VAL A 78 0.20 -0.21 5.61
N TRP A 79 0.19 -1.48 6.00
CA TRP A 79 -0.65 -1.97 7.09
C TRP A 79 0.05 -3.05 7.89
N ARG A 80 -0.35 -3.22 9.14
CA ARG A 80 0.01 -4.36 9.99
C ARG A 80 -1.11 -4.67 10.98
N TYR A 81 -1.16 -5.90 11.44
CA TYR A 81 -2.05 -6.25 12.53
C TYR A 81 -1.41 -5.91 13.88
N ASN A 82 -2.10 -5.13 14.66
CA ASN A 82 -1.71 -4.77 16.02
C ASN A 82 -2.38 -5.73 17.00
N VAL A 83 -1.59 -6.67 17.54
CA VAL A 83 -2.08 -7.72 18.46
C VAL A 83 -2.62 -7.14 19.76
N ALA A 84 -2.01 -6.05 20.27
CA ALA A 84 -2.39 -5.47 21.55
C ALA A 84 -3.77 -4.79 21.52
N THR A 85 -4.17 -4.25 20.37
CA THR A 85 -5.42 -3.50 20.23
C THR A 85 -6.49 -4.22 19.40
N ASP A 86 -6.17 -5.37 18.82
CA ASP A 86 -7.01 -6.10 17.84
C ASP A 86 -7.46 -5.21 16.68
N LYS A 87 -6.55 -4.37 16.17
CA LYS A 87 -6.81 -3.43 15.08
C LYS A 87 -5.79 -3.57 13.96
N ILE A 88 -6.08 -2.93 12.85
CA ILE A 88 -5.15 -2.75 11.73
C ILE A 88 -4.53 -1.37 11.84
N ASP A 89 -3.23 -1.30 12.07
CA ASP A 89 -2.47 -0.06 11.94
C ASP A 89 -2.20 0.20 10.47
N ILE A 90 -2.46 1.42 10.02
CA ILE A 90 -2.19 1.95 8.68
C ILE A 90 -1.16 3.05 8.81
N ALA A 91 -0.17 3.06 7.93
CA ALA A 91 0.78 4.17 7.83
C ALA A 91 0.98 4.62 6.39
N THR A 92 1.44 5.84 6.21
CA THR A 92 2.03 6.34 4.97
C THR A 92 3.49 5.90 4.90
N TYR A 93 3.96 5.55 3.70
CA TYR A 93 5.25 4.91 3.52
C TYR A 93 5.89 5.38 2.23
N TYR A 94 7.06 5.94 2.34
CA TYR A 94 7.77 6.57 1.24
C TYR A 94 9.12 5.91 0.98
N TYR A 95 9.52 5.90 -0.28
CA TYR A 95 10.90 5.84 -0.69
C TYR A 95 11.22 7.09 -1.50
N ILE A 96 12.22 7.85 -1.07
CA ILE A 96 12.69 9.07 -1.71
C ILE A 96 14.19 8.91 -1.96
N ASP A 97 14.58 8.83 -3.22
CA ASP A 97 15.96 8.58 -3.64
C ASP A 97 16.61 7.35 -2.96
N GLY A 98 15.80 6.34 -2.62
CA GLY A 98 16.22 5.10 -1.96
C GLY A 98 16.19 5.13 -0.44
N ASN A 99 15.96 6.29 0.17
CA ASN A 99 15.76 6.42 1.60
C ASN A 99 14.33 6.07 1.98
N ARG A 100 14.17 5.23 3.00
CA ARG A 100 12.89 4.77 3.50
C ARG A 100 12.39 5.69 4.61
N GLU A 101 11.19 6.18 4.44
CA GLU A 101 10.49 6.98 5.45
C GLU A 101 9.09 6.42 5.66
N PHE A 102 8.58 6.53 6.86
CA PHE A 102 7.19 6.24 7.17
C PHE A 102 6.72 7.21 8.23
N GLU A 103 5.49 7.68 8.05
CA GLU A 103 4.91 8.68 8.91
C GLU A 103 3.51 8.24 9.33
N LYS A 104 2.88 9.08 10.05
CA LYS A 104 1.52 9.04 10.59
C LYS A 104 0.84 7.67 10.58
N VAL A 105 0.56 7.16 11.76
CA VAL A 105 -0.12 5.88 11.96
C VAL A 105 -1.54 6.13 12.45
N VAL A 106 -2.52 5.45 11.83
CA VAL A 106 -3.91 5.39 12.31
C VAL A 106 -4.31 3.93 12.49
N SER A 107 -5.21 3.66 13.42
CA SER A 107 -5.70 2.30 13.70
C SER A 107 -7.15 2.14 13.30
N LEU A 108 -7.45 1.12 12.48
CA LEU A 108 -8.77 0.81 11.96
C LEU A 108 -9.29 -0.50 12.52
N CYS A 109 -10.61 -0.60 12.70
CA CYS A 109 -11.25 -1.85 13.08
C CYS A 109 -11.31 -2.83 11.89
N LEU A 110 -11.12 -4.13 12.18
CA LEU A 110 -11.36 -5.17 11.20
C LEU A 110 -12.84 -5.18 10.76
N ASN A 111 -13.09 -5.72 9.59
CA ASN A 111 -14.41 -5.84 8.95
C ASN A 111 -15.13 -4.51 8.70
N THR A 112 -14.48 -3.37 8.91
CA THR A 112 -15.00 -2.05 8.59
C THR A 112 -14.58 -1.65 7.19
N ARG A 113 -15.51 -1.06 6.44
CA ARG A 113 -15.24 -0.50 5.13
C ARG A 113 -14.61 0.88 5.30
N THR A 114 -13.44 1.07 4.71
CA THR A 114 -12.69 2.32 4.76
C THR A 114 -12.29 2.74 3.35
N LYS A 115 -12.42 4.00 3.02
CA LYS A 115 -11.92 4.61 1.78
C LYS A 115 -10.47 5.04 1.99
N PHE A 116 -9.62 4.66 1.06
CA PHE A 116 -8.23 5.10 0.99
C PHE A 116 -8.01 5.83 -0.32
N GLU A 117 -7.36 6.97 -0.27
CA GLU A 117 -7.07 7.76 -1.46
C GLU A 117 -5.64 8.28 -1.42
N ILE A 118 -4.96 8.18 -2.57
CA ILE A 118 -3.67 8.82 -2.83
C ILE A 118 -3.89 9.78 -3.99
N GLU A 119 -3.68 11.04 -3.74
CA GLU A 119 -3.70 12.10 -4.73
C GLU A 119 -2.26 12.53 -5.04
N ARG A 120 -1.94 12.64 -6.33
CA ARG A 120 -0.69 13.20 -6.79
C ARG A 120 -0.96 14.43 -7.65
N ASP A 121 -0.24 15.51 -7.38
CA ASP A 121 -0.18 16.70 -8.24
C ASP A 121 1.29 17.14 -8.37
N GLY A 122 1.88 16.90 -9.53
CA GLY A 122 3.31 17.12 -9.76
C GLY A 122 4.17 16.23 -8.86
N ASN A 123 4.97 16.85 -8.00
CA ASN A 123 5.82 16.20 -6.99
C ASN A 123 5.13 16.05 -5.63
N HIS A 124 3.96 16.64 -5.46
CA HIS A 124 3.18 16.56 -4.24
C HIS A 124 2.32 15.31 -4.23
N VAL A 125 2.37 14.54 -3.15
CA VAL A 125 1.55 13.36 -2.92
C VAL A 125 0.84 13.49 -1.59
N SER A 126 -0.49 13.43 -1.62
CA SER A 126 -1.34 13.51 -0.42
C SER A 126 -2.07 12.20 -0.19
N PHE A 127 -2.30 11.88 1.07
CA PHE A 127 -3.00 10.69 1.52
C PHE A 127 -4.26 11.06 2.30
N TYR A 128 -5.35 10.35 2.03
CA TYR A 128 -6.64 10.53 2.69
C TYR A 128 -7.22 9.19 3.11
N ILE A 129 -7.89 9.16 4.26
CA ILE A 129 -8.68 8.04 4.77
C ILE A 129 -10.08 8.57 5.08
N ASP A 130 -11.12 7.97 4.48
CA ASP A 130 -12.53 8.37 4.61
C ASP A 130 -12.73 9.87 4.34
N ASP A 131 -12.06 10.38 3.30
CA ASP A 131 -12.02 11.77 2.85
C ASP A 131 -11.31 12.74 3.82
N GLU A 132 -10.79 12.26 4.94
CA GLU A 132 -9.99 13.05 5.86
C GLU A 132 -8.50 13.02 5.47
N PHE A 133 -7.88 14.21 5.50
CA PHE A 133 -6.46 14.36 5.23
C PHE A 133 -5.62 13.61 6.27
N MET A 134 -4.73 12.76 5.82
CA MET A 134 -3.85 11.99 6.67
C MET A 134 -2.42 12.55 6.68
N ASP A 135 -1.84 12.71 5.49
CA ASP A 135 -0.41 13.03 5.35
C ASP A 135 -0.08 13.52 3.95
N PHE A 136 1.09 14.17 3.77
CA PHE A 136 1.60 14.52 2.45
C PHE A 136 3.13 14.46 2.39
N ASN A 137 3.65 14.38 1.16
CA ASN A 137 5.07 14.51 0.89
C ASN A 137 5.28 15.21 -0.45
N ASP A 138 6.19 16.17 -0.53
CA ASP A 138 6.54 16.95 -1.72
C ASP A 138 8.01 16.81 -2.17
N ALA A 139 8.74 15.90 -1.54
CA ALA A 139 10.16 15.68 -1.83
C ALA A 139 10.44 14.90 -3.13
N PHE A 140 9.39 14.43 -3.84
CA PHE A 140 9.56 13.71 -5.09
C PHE A 140 10.00 14.64 -6.22
N LYS A 141 11.17 14.36 -6.82
CA LYS A 141 11.68 15.17 -7.94
C LYS A 141 10.86 14.90 -9.21
N THR A 142 10.16 15.93 -9.71
CA THR A 142 9.24 15.85 -10.86
C THR A 142 9.90 15.39 -12.14
N GLU A 143 11.15 15.76 -12.38
CA GLU A 143 11.90 15.40 -13.60
C GLU A 143 12.03 13.90 -13.82
N ARG A 144 11.95 13.11 -12.74
CA ARG A 144 12.00 11.64 -12.78
C ARG A 144 10.62 10.98 -12.77
N CYS A 145 9.56 11.75 -12.63
CA CYS A 145 8.20 11.24 -12.38
C CYS A 145 7.32 11.18 -13.64
N MET A 146 7.90 11.13 -14.83
CA MET A 146 7.12 11.02 -16.08
C MET A 146 6.31 9.73 -16.17
N LEU A 147 6.83 8.64 -15.64
CA LEU A 147 6.18 7.34 -15.62
C LEU A 147 5.80 6.97 -14.19
N THR A 148 4.56 6.56 -13.98
CA THR A 148 4.10 6.03 -12.70
C THR A 148 3.53 4.65 -12.88
N PHE A 149 3.79 3.78 -11.89
CA PHE A 149 3.30 2.42 -11.84
C PHE A 149 2.53 2.21 -10.54
N GLY A 150 1.42 1.46 -10.61
CA GLY A 150 0.71 1.06 -9.40
C GLY A 150 1.50 0.02 -8.62
N CYS A 151 1.59 0.19 -7.31
CA CYS A 151 2.08 -0.83 -6.38
C CYS A 151 0.89 -1.56 -5.79
N GLY A 152 0.98 -2.87 -5.63
CA GLY A 152 -0.10 -3.72 -5.11
C GLY A 152 0.23 -4.35 -3.76
N LEU A 153 -0.68 -5.24 -3.33
CA LEU A 153 -0.56 -5.99 -2.08
C LEU A 153 0.72 -6.81 -2.01
N TYR A 154 1.39 -6.69 -0.86
CA TYR A 154 2.55 -7.49 -0.52
C TYR A 154 2.60 -7.70 0.99
N PHE A 155 2.69 -8.94 1.44
CA PHE A 155 2.79 -9.30 2.86
C PHE A 155 4.24 -9.32 3.30
N GLY A 156 4.50 -8.71 4.46
CA GLY A 156 5.76 -8.75 5.20
C GLY A 156 6.92 -7.98 4.58
N GLY A 157 8.01 -8.03 5.29
CA GLY A 157 9.36 -7.72 4.83
C GLY A 157 10.06 -9.03 4.46
N ASN A 158 10.62 -9.70 5.47
CA ASN A 158 11.33 -10.97 5.32
C ASN A 158 10.42 -12.20 5.42
N ARG A 159 9.28 -12.10 6.12
CA ARG A 159 8.37 -13.23 6.35
C ARG A 159 7.24 -13.29 5.34
N ARG A 160 6.92 -14.51 4.95
CA ARG A 160 5.75 -14.82 4.11
C ARG A 160 4.49 -14.89 4.96
N ALA A 161 3.33 -14.76 4.34
CA ALA A 161 2.04 -14.84 5.02
C ALA A 161 1.94 -16.15 5.84
N PRO A 162 1.69 -16.07 7.17
CA PRO A 162 1.62 -17.25 8.03
C PRO A 162 0.34 -18.06 7.82
N GLN A 163 -0.65 -17.43 7.22
CA GLN A 163 -1.97 -17.98 6.88
C GLN A 163 -2.51 -17.33 5.61
N ASN A 164 -3.67 -17.76 5.14
CA ASN A 164 -4.35 -17.08 4.05
C ASN A 164 -4.86 -15.72 4.53
N ILE A 165 -4.35 -14.64 3.95
CA ILE A 165 -4.75 -13.26 4.26
C ILE A 165 -5.67 -12.76 3.15
N THR A 166 -6.92 -12.45 3.49
CA THR A 166 -7.94 -11.97 2.54
C THR A 166 -8.33 -10.54 2.85
N ILE A 167 -8.21 -9.68 1.85
CA ILE A 167 -8.66 -8.28 1.89
C ILE A 167 -9.72 -8.12 0.79
N LYS A 168 -10.83 -7.42 1.09
CA LYS A 168 -11.83 -7.07 0.08
C LYS A 168 -11.53 -5.68 -0.45
N ILE A 169 -11.43 -5.53 -1.78
CA ILE A 169 -11.01 -4.30 -2.43
C ILE A 169 -11.99 -3.96 -3.55
N THR A 170 -12.31 -2.67 -3.68
CA THR A 170 -13.02 -2.08 -4.82
C THR A 170 -12.26 -0.84 -5.25
N ASP A 171 -11.95 -0.71 -6.53
CA ASP A 171 -11.46 0.53 -7.11
C ASP A 171 -12.63 1.53 -7.20
N LEU A 172 -12.39 2.81 -6.90
CA LEU A 172 -13.37 3.91 -6.87
C LEU A 172 -13.10 4.90 -8.00
#